data_8c021565be1c2ef4eaeee9eda9794879
#
_entry.id   8c021565be1c2ef4eaeee9eda9794879
#
_cell.length_a   1.000
_cell.length_b   1.000
_cell.length_c   1.000
_cell.angle_alpha   90.00
_cell.angle_beta   90.00
_cell.angle_gamma   90.00
#
_symmetry.space_group_name_H-M   'P 1'
#
loop_
_entity.id
_entity.type
_entity.pdbx_description
1 polymer ?
#
loop_
_entity_poly.entity_id
_entity_poly.type
_entity_poly.pdbx_seq_one_letter_code
_entity_poly.pdbx_strand_id
1 'polypeptide(L)'
;MSAARASFRTRAGGFPAAPVLGLLALLFLTAPFAALAFATEWRRFHFISGDFDAAFVSVALSLLALPIIAAFGTPLAWWLARREFRWKWLIDAAVLLPLLTPPLALGILLASLYGPYGPAGALLERVGLVLTNTAPAFVLAQIYGAMPYYVITARAAFESVPRELEDLALTLGKERWQVFLEVSLPLARLGLAAGLALAWVRALGEFGIVLITAYFPHGIPVKLWVNLEDTGLSAVYPLLWLFFLVAMPLPLWLGMVSRRRGIF
;
A
#
# COMPACT_ATOMS: atom_id res chain seq x y z
N MET A 1 -1.68 -60.94 2.19
CA MET A 1 -2.88 -60.12 2.00
C MET A 1 -2.38 -58.71 1.60
N SER A 2 -2.38 -58.44 0.30
CA SER A 2 -1.88 -57.23 -0.33
C SER A 2 -2.99 -56.18 -0.32
N ALA A 3 -2.85 -55.11 0.44
CA ALA A 3 -3.77 -53.98 0.41
C ALA A 3 -3.35 -52.98 -0.62
N ALA A 4 -4.15 -52.83 -1.64
CA ALA A 4 -4.01 -51.91 -2.75
C ALA A 4 -3.95 -50.46 -2.23
N ARG A 5 -2.79 -49.80 -2.37
CA ARG A 5 -2.70 -48.34 -2.30
C ARG A 5 -3.33 -47.77 -3.58
N ALA A 6 -4.61 -47.45 -3.51
CA ALA A 6 -5.28 -46.66 -4.52
C ALA A 6 -4.66 -45.25 -4.52
N SER A 7 -3.81 -44.99 -5.51
CA SER A 7 -3.31 -43.65 -5.81
C SER A 7 -4.47 -42.81 -6.33
N PHE A 8 -5.09 -41.99 -5.48
CA PHE A 8 -5.94 -40.90 -5.90
C PHE A 8 -5.06 -39.84 -6.60
N ARG A 9 -4.71 -40.12 -7.84
CA ARG A 9 -4.31 -39.05 -8.78
C ARG A 9 -5.58 -38.27 -9.09
N THR A 10 -5.85 -37.22 -8.35
CA THR A 10 -6.75 -36.17 -8.78
C THR A 10 -6.25 -35.66 -10.13
N ARG A 11 -6.85 -36.12 -11.22
CA ARG A 11 -6.81 -35.43 -12.50
C ARG A 11 -7.46 -34.08 -12.26
N ALA A 12 -6.65 -33.10 -11.89
CA ALA A 12 -7.01 -31.70 -12.05
C ALA A 12 -7.22 -31.52 -13.56
N GLY A 13 -8.48 -31.56 -14.01
CA GLY A 13 -8.90 -31.17 -15.34
C GLY A 13 -8.64 -29.68 -15.47
N GLY A 14 -7.36 -29.31 -15.65
CA GLY A 14 -6.95 -27.95 -15.85
C GLY A 14 -7.57 -27.45 -17.15
N PHE A 15 -8.16 -26.27 -17.11
CA PHE A 15 -8.61 -25.56 -18.30
C PHE A 15 -7.43 -25.45 -19.28
N PRO A 16 -7.45 -26.13 -20.44
CA PRO A 16 -6.25 -26.31 -21.28
C PRO A 16 -5.69 -24.97 -21.79
N ALA A 17 -6.51 -23.93 -21.89
CA ALA A 17 -6.10 -22.60 -22.28
C ALA A 17 -5.54 -21.73 -21.11
N ALA A 18 -5.66 -22.17 -19.86
CA ALA A 18 -5.23 -21.37 -18.70
C ALA A 18 -3.75 -20.94 -18.76
N PRO A 19 -2.76 -21.81 -19.12
CA PRO A 19 -1.37 -21.37 -19.21
C PRO A 19 -1.14 -20.36 -20.35
N VAL A 20 -1.86 -20.51 -21.47
CA VAL A 20 -1.74 -19.57 -22.61
C VAL A 20 -2.31 -18.22 -22.25
N LEU A 21 -3.50 -18.18 -21.67
CA LEU A 21 -4.12 -16.93 -21.19
C LEU A 21 -3.29 -16.27 -20.09
N GLY A 22 -2.72 -17.07 -19.17
CA GLY A 22 -1.80 -16.59 -18.15
C GLY A 22 -0.54 -15.97 -18.72
N LEU A 23 0.07 -16.60 -19.74
CA LEU A 23 1.23 -16.05 -20.42
C LEU A 23 0.90 -14.75 -21.17
N LEU A 24 -0.23 -14.70 -21.87
CA LEU A 24 -0.68 -13.48 -22.56
C LEU A 24 -0.92 -12.33 -21.57
N ALA A 25 -1.57 -12.60 -20.45
CA ALA A 25 -1.76 -11.62 -19.38
C ALA A 25 -0.43 -11.14 -18.80
N LEU A 26 0.52 -12.04 -18.57
CA LEU A 26 1.86 -11.69 -18.09
C LEU A 26 2.60 -10.81 -19.10
N LEU A 27 2.59 -11.17 -20.38
CA LEU A 27 3.19 -10.38 -21.45
C LEU A 27 2.55 -8.98 -21.54
N PHE A 28 1.23 -8.90 -21.46
CA PHE A 28 0.52 -7.62 -21.45
C PHE A 28 0.94 -6.74 -20.27
N LEU A 29 1.03 -7.31 -19.06
CA LEU A 29 1.43 -6.58 -17.85
C LEU A 29 2.91 -6.15 -17.88
N THR A 30 3.79 -6.94 -18.48
CA THR A 30 5.23 -6.65 -18.50
C THR A 30 5.67 -5.81 -19.69
N ALA A 31 4.87 -5.74 -20.76
CA ALA A 31 5.21 -5.01 -21.98
C ALA A 31 5.61 -3.54 -21.77
N PRO A 32 4.91 -2.72 -20.95
CA PRO A 32 5.31 -1.34 -20.73
C PRO A 32 6.69 -1.21 -20.06
N PHE A 33 7.03 -2.14 -19.16
CA PHE A 33 8.34 -2.16 -18.49
C PHE A 33 9.46 -2.59 -19.43
N ALA A 34 9.20 -3.53 -20.31
CA ALA A 34 10.12 -3.88 -21.39
C ALA A 34 10.31 -2.69 -22.35
N ALA A 35 9.21 -2.03 -22.74
CA ALA A 35 9.27 -0.82 -23.56
C ALA A 35 10.09 0.29 -22.91
N LEU A 36 9.96 0.51 -21.60
CA LEU A 36 10.78 1.47 -20.85
C LEU A 36 12.28 1.14 -21.00
N ALA A 37 12.67 -0.15 -20.85
CA ALA A 37 14.06 -0.55 -20.96
C ALA A 37 14.64 -0.30 -22.38
N PHE A 38 13.86 -0.49 -23.43
CA PHE A 38 14.24 -0.21 -24.81
C PHE A 38 14.21 1.28 -25.17
N ALA A 39 13.25 2.03 -24.61
CA ALA A 39 13.10 3.46 -24.85
C ALA A 39 14.12 4.31 -24.09
N THR A 40 14.74 3.76 -23.04
CA THR A 40 15.74 4.45 -22.25
C THR A 40 17.02 4.64 -23.07
N GLU A 41 17.42 5.88 -23.32
CA GLU A 41 18.69 6.24 -23.97
C GLU A 41 19.86 6.06 -23.00
N TRP A 42 20.33 4.82 -22.80
CA TRP A 42 21.36 4.46 -21.81
C TRP A 42 22.66 5.24 -21.96
N ARG A 43 23.00 5.72 -23.17
CA ARG A 43 24.19 6.53 -23.44
C ARG A 43 24.06 7.97 -22.92
N ARG A 44 22.82 8.45 -22.73
CA ARG A 44 22.49 9.78 -22.25
C ARG A 44 21.78 9.73 -20.90
N PHE A 45 21.88 8.58 -20.23
CA PHE A 45 21.23 8.39 -18.94
C PHE A 45 21.85 9.32 -17.89
N HIS A 46 21.09 10.29 -17.43
CA HIS A 46 21.48 11.22 -16.37
C HIS A 46 20.27 11.66 -15.58
N PHE A 47 20.48 11.93 -14.30
CA PHE A 47 19.46 12.50 -13.44
C PHE A 47 19.47 14.03 -13.57
N ILE A 48 18.27 14.62 -13.50
CA ILE A 48 18.11 16.08 -13.50
C ILE A 48 18.18 16.57 -12.05
N SER A 49 18.49 17.87 -11.91
CA SER A 49 18.49 18.55 -10.60
C SER A 49 17.17 18.34 -9.86
N GLY A 50 17.25 17.92 -8.60
CA GLY A 50 16.10 17.63 -7.73
C GLY A 50 15.53 16.21 -7.82
N ASP A 51 16.03 15.32 -8.72
CA ASP A 51 15.54 13.92 -8.80
C ASP A 51 15.87 13.13 -7.54
N PHE A 52 17.07 13.26 -7.01
CA PHE A 52 17.48 12.62 -5.75
C PHE A 52 16.77 13.22 -4.54
N ASP A 53 16.54 14.53 -4.54
CA ASP A 53 15.76 15.18 -3.48
C ASP A 53 14.32 14.67 -3.47
N ALA A 54 13.70 14.52 -4.64
CA ALA A 54 12.37 13.96 -4.78
C ALA A 54 12.30 12.49 -4.32
N ALA A 55 13.35 11.69 -4.60
CA ALA A 55 13.45 10.33 -4.10
C ALA A 55 13.59 10.31 -2.57
N PHE A 56 14.45 11.14 -2.00
CA PHE A 56 14.61 11.26 -0.56
C PHE A 56 13.30 11.69 0.12
N VAL A 57 12.62 12.72 -0.41
CA VAL A 57 11.31 13.18 0.10
C VAL A 57 10.30 12.05 0.08
N SER A 58 10.14 11.35 -1.06
CA SER A 58 9.19 10.24 -1.15
C SER A 58 9.47 9.13 -0.15
N VAL A 59 10.73 8.71 -0.02
CA VAL A 59 11.13 7.65 0.92
C VAL A 59 10.94 8.09 2.37
N ALA A 60 11.47 9.26 2.72
CA ALA A 60 11.44 9.75 4.11
C ALA A 60 10.01 9.95 4.60
N LEU A 61 9.15 10.59 3.78
CA LEU A 61 7.77 10.84 4.16
C LEU A 61 6.91 9.58 4.13
N SER A 62 7.16 8.63 3.22
CA SER A 62 6.51 7.32 3.27
C SER A 62 6.91 6.51 4.49
N LEU A 63 8.18 6.57 4.92
CA LEU A 63 8.63 5.94 6.17
C LEU A 63 7.99 6.56 7.41
N LEU A 64 7.58 7.84 7.37
CA LEU A 64 6.79 8.46 8.43
C LEU A 64 5.31 8.07 8.35
N ALA A 65 4.75 7.92 7.14
CA ALA A 65 3.36 7.54 6.94
C ALA A 65 3.07 6.10 7.39
N LEU A 66 3.98 5.15 7.12
CA LEU A 66 3.76 3.72 7.39
C LEU A 66 3.51 3.39 8.88
N PRO A 67 4.29 3.88 9.86
CA PRO A 67 3.98 3.66 11.27
C PRO A 67 2.62 4.19 11.67
N ILE A 68 2.20 5.33 11.13
CA ILE A 68 0.88 5.93 11.39
C ILE A 68 -0.21 5.02 10.80
N ILE A 69 -0.04 4.58 9.56
CA ILE A 69 -0.96 3.63 8.90
C ILE A 69 -1.07 2.34 9.73
N ALA A 70 0.06 1.80 10.20
CA ALA A 70 0.07 0.59 11.03
C ALA A 70 -0.61 0.83 12.39
N ALA A 71 -0.29 1.93 13.07
CA ALA A 71 -0.80 2.24 14.40
C ALA A 71 -2.32 2.41 14.43
N PHE A 72 -2.89 3.04 13.42
CA PHE A 72 -4.35 3.26 13.33
C PHE A 72 -5.06 2.17 12.54
N GLY A 73 -4.44 1.68 11.47
CA GLY A 73 -5.04 0.68 10.59
C GLY A 73 -5.12 -0.73 11.21
N THR A 74 -4.12 -1.13 12.02
CA THR A 74 -4.11 -2.46 12.66
C THR A 74 -5.27 -2.66 13.66
N PRO A 75 -5.49 -1.74 14.62
CA PRO A 75 -6.65 -1.85 15.52
C PRO A 75 -7.98 -1.82 14.78
N LEU A 76 -8.12 -0.94 13.77
CA LEU A 76 -9.33 -0.86 12.94
C LEU A 76 -9.58 -2.19 12.21
N ALA A 77 -8.56 -2.74 11.57
CA ALA A 77 -8.63 -4.00 10.83
C ALA A 77 -9.01 -5.17 11.75
N TRP A 78 -8.37 -5.26 12.94
CA TRP A 78 -8.68 -6.28 13.93
C TRP A 78 -10.11 -6.15 14.47
N TRP A 79 -10.55 -4.93 14.77
CA TRP A 79 -11.91 -4.68 15.23
C TRP A 79 -12.94 -5.11 14.19
N LEU A 80 -12.74 -4.76 12.91
CA LEU A 80 -13.61 -5.17 11.80
C LEU A 80 -13.58 -6.69 11.57
N ALA A 81 -12.45 -7.37 11.78
CA ALA A 81 -12.32 -8.82 11.63
C ALA A 81 -13.03 -9.60 12.76
N ARG A 82 -13.13 -9.04 13.98
CA ARG A 82 -13.60 -9.77 15.18
C ARG A 82 -14.99 -9.38 15.65
N ARG A 83 -15.51 -8.22 15.23
CA ARG A 83 -16.80 -7.73 15.69
C ARG A 83 -17.85 -7.73 14.59
N GLU A 84 -19.02 -8.24 14.95
CA GLU A 84 -20.24 -8.11 14.17
C GLU A 84 -21.19 -7.14 14.87
N PHE A 85 -21.65 -6.11 14.14
CA PHE A 85 -22.61 -5.14 14.65
C PHE A 85 -23.43 -4.53 13.48
N ARG A 86 -24.60 -3.97 13.82
CA ARG A 86 -25.60 -3.54 12.84
C ARG A 86 -25.06 -2.53 11.79
N TRP A 87 -24.15 -1.67 12.19
CA TRP A 87 -23.62 -0.58 11.35
C TRP A 87 -22.23 -0.87 10.75
N LYS A 88 -21.77 -2.12 10.80
CA LYS A 88 -20.47 -2.53 10.25
C LYS A 88 -20.30 -2.15 8.78
N TRP A 89 -21.35 -2.30 7.99
CA TRP A 89 -21.33 -1.96 6.57
C TRP A 89 -21.01 -0.47 6.30
N LEU A 90 -21.41 0.46 7.20
CA LEU A 90 -21.05 1.88 7.08
C LEU A 90 -19.55 2.11 7.27
N ILE A 91 -18.94 1.39 8.20
CA ILE A 91 -17.48 1.49 8.43
C ILE A 91 -16.73 0.85 7.27
N ASP A 92 -17.22 -0.30 6.78
CA ASP A 92 -16.67 -0.94 5.58
C ASP A 92 -16.76 0.02 4.38
N ALA A 93 -17.88 0.68 4.19
CA ALA A 93 -18.06 1.70 3.16
C ALA A 93 -17.10 2.89 3.36
N ALA A 94 -16.95 3.38 4.61
CA ALA A 94 -16.05 4.49 4.92
C ALA A 94 -14.57 4.15 4.62
N VAL A 95 -14.14 2.91 4.87
CA VAL A 95 -12.80 2.44 4.48
C VAL A 95 -12.64 2.39 2.96
N LEU A 96 -13.71 2.06 2.23
CA LEU A 96 -13.69 1.97 0.76
C LEU A 96 -13.81 3.33 0.07
N LEU A 97 -14.39 4.36 0.71
CA LEU A 97 -14.61 5.67 0.10
C LEU A 97 -13.33 6.28 -0.52
N PRO A 98 -12.16 6.29 0.15
CA PRO A 98 -10.95 6.81 -0.47
C PRO A 98 -10.49 6.00 -1.70
N LEU A 99 -10.76 4.69 -1.75
CA LEU A 99 -10.41 3.84 -2.89
C LEU A 99 -11.33 4.09 -4.10
N LEU A 100 -12.60 4.38 -3.85
CA LEU A 100 -13.60 4.65 -4.87
C LEU A 100 -13.50 6.08 -5.41
N THR A 101 -12.87 6.98 -4.65
CA THR A 101 -12.71 8.39 -5.03
C THR A 101 -11.47 8.53 -5.91
N PRO A 102 -11.57 9.14 -7.10
CA PRO A 102 -10.40 9.44 -7.91
C PRO A 102 -9.36 10.25 -7.11
N PRO A 103 -8.05 9.93 -7.21
CA PRO A 103 -7.02 10.56 -6.36
C PRO A 103 -7.01 12.10 -6.42
N LEU A 104 -7.20 12.69 -7.59
CA LEU A 104 -7.31 14.16 -7.73
C LEU A 104 -8.53 14.72 -6.98
N ALA A 105 -9.68 14.05 -7.09
CA ALA A 105 -10.88 14.48 -6.38
C ALA A 105 -10.71 14.35 -4.86
N LEU A 106 -10.05 13.29 -4.40
CA LEU A 106 -9.71 13.12 -2.98
C LEU A 106 -8.76 14.23 -2.51
N GLY A 107 -7.79 14.62 -3.33
CA GLY A 107 -6.91 15.76 -3.07
C GLY A 107 -7.69 17.08 -2.90
N ILE A 108 -8.67 17.33 -3.77
CA ILE A 108 -9.55 18.52 -3.67
C ILE A 108 -10.37 18.47 -2.36
N LEU A 109 -10.94 17.31 -2.01
CA LEU A 109 -11.69 17.14 -0.76
C LEU A 109 -10.80 17.39 0.47
N LEU A 110 -9.58 16.87 0.49
CA LEU A 110 -8.61 17.11 1.56
C LEU A 110 -8.19 18.58 1.64
N ALA A 111 -7.92 19.22 0.49
CA ALA A 111 -7.60 20.64 0.44
C ALA A 111 -8.79 21.51 0.93
N SER A 112 -10.03 21.12 0.61
CA SER A 112 -11.22 21.81 1.08
C SER A 112 -11.43 21.67 2.59
N LEU A 113 -11.00 20.56 3.20
CA LEU A 113 -11.14 20.31 4.64
C LEU A 113 -9.96 20.86 5.45
N TYR A 114 -8.74 20.54 5.01
CA TYR A 114 -7.49 20.80 5.74
C TYR A 114 -6.69 21.98 5.18
N GLY A 115 -7.10 22.54 4.04
CA GLY A 115 -6.47 23.73 3.48
C GLY A 115 -6.71 24.98 4.34
N PRO A 116 -6.01 26.12 4.04
CA PRO A 116 -6.06 27.33 4.87
C PRO A 116 -7.47 27.89 5.07
N TYR A 117 -8.33 27.71 4.09
CA TYR A 117 -9.72 28.19 4.10
C TYR A 117 -10.71 27.11 4.54
N GLY A 118 -10.23 25.89 4.82
CA GLY A 118 -11.05 24.78 5.29
C GLY A 118 -11.31 24.82 6.79
N PRO A 119 -12.43 24.25 7.24
CA PRO A 119 -12.82 24.30 8.66
C PRO A 119 -11.79 23.64 9.58
N ALA A 120 -11.17 22.54 9.18
CA ALA A 120 -10.12 21.88 9.96
C ALA A 120 -8.77 22.58 9.82
N GLY A 121 -8.43 23.07 8.63
CA GLY A 121 -7.19 23.77 8.37
C GLY A 121 -7.02 25.03 9.19
N ALA A 122 -8.06 25.86 9.26
CA ALA A 122 -8.08 27.08 10.08
C ALA A 122 -7.89 26.83 11.59
N LEU A 123 -8.35 25.66 12.09
CA LEU A 123 -8.12 25.25 13.48
C LEU A 123 -6.69 24.75 13.71
N LEU A 124 -6.15 23.97 12.77
CA LEU A 124 -4.80 23.40 12.86
C LEU A 124 -3.73 24.47 12.73
N GLU A 125 -3.97 25.50 11.92
CA GLU A 125 -3.07 26.65 11.78
C GLU A 125 -2.88 27.42 13.09
N ARG A 126 -3.91 27.49 13.95
CA ARG A 126 -3.82 28.12 15.28
C ARG A 126 -2.83 27.42 16.21
N VAL A 127 -2.57 26.12 15.99
CA VAL A 127 -1.54 25.34 16.71
C VAL A 127 -0.25 25.17 15.93
N GLY A 128 -0.08 25.93 14.84
CA GLY A 128 1.13 25.94 14.00
C GLY A 128 1.24 24.78 13.01
N LEU A 129 0.17 24.00 12.80
CA LEU A 129 0.16 22.89 11.86
C LEU A 129 -0.49 23.30 10.53
N VAL A 130 0.34 23.54 9.51
CA VAL A 130 -0.11 23.88 8.14
C VAL A 130 -0.13 22.61 7.29
N LEU A 131 -1.32 22.27 6.76
CA LEU A 131 -1.55 21.07 5.93
C LEU A 131 -1.76 21.48 4.44
N THR A 132 -0.90 22.36 3.93
CA THR A 132 -0.90 22.75 2.50
C THR A 132 0.53 23.04 2.08
N ASN A 133 1.01 22.37 1.03
CA ASN A 133 2.39 22.50 0.51
C ASN A 133 3.46 22.34 1.60
N THR A 134 3.29 21.34 2.47
CA THR A 134 4.21 21.03 3.57
C THR A 134 4.44 19.53 3.66
N ALA A 135 5.52 19.12 4.36
CA ALA A 135 5.76 17.71 4.63
C ALA A 135 4.61 17.01 5.40
N PRO A 136 3.97 17.62 6.43
CA PRO A 136 2.78 17.04 7.04
C PRO A 136 1.61 16.84 6.08
N ALA A 137 1.38 17.77 5.14
CA ALA A 137 0.34 17.61 4.12
C ALA A 137 0.64 16.43 3.19
N PHE A 138 1.92 16.25 2.83
CA PHE A 138 2.38 15.13 2.02
C PHE A 138 2.14 13.79 2.74
N VAL A 139 2.53 13.68 4.01
CA VAL A 139 2.30 12.49 4.84
C VAL A 139 0.80 12.19 4.96
N LEU A 140 -0.03 13.22 5.17
CA LEU A 140 -1.49 13.08 5.23
C LEU A 140 -2.04 12.51 3.91
N ALA A 141 -1.59 13.04 2.77
CA ALA A 141 -1.98 12.55 1.44
C ALA A 141 -1.62 11.05 1.26
N GLN A 142 -0.42 10.65 1.66
CA GLN A 142 0.02 9.26 1.62
C GLN A 142 -0.82 8.35 2.53
N ILE A 143 -1.16 8.82 3.74
CA ILE A 143 -2.03 8.07 4.66
C ILE A 143 -3.40 7.83 4.03
N TYR A 144 -4.04 8.86 3.50
CA TYR A 144 -5.35 8.72 2.84
C TYR A 144 -5.30 7.80 1.63
N GLY A 145 -4.25 7.88 0.82
CA GLY A 145 -4.09 7.04 -0.36
C GLY A 145 -3.74 5.58 -0.05
N ALA A 146 -3.04 5.29 1.05
CA ALA A 146 -2.47 3.97 1.31
C ALA A 146 -3.16 3.21 2.46
N MET A 147 -3.72 3.90 3.46
CA MET A 147 -4.35 3.27 4.63
C MET A 147 -5.47 2.28 4.29
N PRO A 148 -6.38 2.54 3.34
CA PRO A 148 -7.42 1.58 2.99
C PRO A 148 -6.87 0.24 2.49
N TYR A 149 -5.82 0.26 1.68
CA TYR A 149 -5.15 -0.95 1.19
C TYR A 149 -4.59 -1.79 2.34
N TYR A 150 -3.97 -1.11 3.32
CA TYR A 150 -3.48 -1.77 4.52
C TYR A 150 -4.61 -2.36 5.34
N VAL A 151 -5.67 -1.60 5.63
CA VAL A 151 -6.80 -2.04 6.47
C VAL A 151 -7.48 -3.28 5.88
N ILE A 152 -7.74 -3.30 4.57
CA ILE A 152 -8.37 -4.43 3.89
C ILE A 152 -7.48 -5.68 3.98
N THR A 153 -6.17 -5.54 3.71
CA THR A 153 -5.23 -6.66 3.74
C THR A 153 -5.02 -7.16 5.17
N ALA A 154 -4.86 -6.25 6.13
CA ALA A 154 -4.71 -6.57 7.54
C ALA A 154 -5.95 -7.25 8.11
N ARG A 155 -7.16 -6.80 7.71
CA ARG A 155 -8.41 -7.45 8.08
C ARG A 155 -8.46 -8.89 7.59
N ALA A 156 -8.15 -9.15 6.32
CA ALA A 156 -8.10 -10.50 5.77
C ALA A 156 -7.07 -11.39 6.52
N ALA A 157 -5.92 -10.80 6.91
CA ALA A 157 -4.92 -11.49 7.71
C ALA A 157 -5.46 -11.87 9.11
N PHE A 158 -6.19 -10.99 9.79
CA PHE A 158 -6.82 -11.32 11.06
C PHE A 158 -7.97 -12.33 10.90
N GLU A 159 -8.79 -12.22 9.85
CA GLU A 159 -9.87 -13.16 9.56
C GLU A 159 -9.33 -14.60 9.33
N SER A 160 -8.09 -14.76 8.83
CA SER A 160 -7.44 -16.05 8.66
C SER A 160 -6.95 -16.70 9.98
N VAL A 161 -6.87 -15.96 11.08
CA VAL A 161 -6.50 -16.49 12.39
C VAL A 161 -7.69 -17.23 12.99
N PRO A 162 -7.54 -18.54 13.34
CA PRO A 162 -8.62 -19.33 13.94
C PRO A 162 -9.11 -18.72 15.27
N ARG A 163 -10.42 -18.49 15.37
CA ARG A 163 -11.03 -17.92 16.59
C ARG A 163 -10.87 -18.84 17.79
N GLU A 164 -10.81 -20.14 17.56
CA GLU A 164 -10.64 -21.15 18.61
C GLU A 164 -9.35 -20.93 19.43
N LEU A 165 -8.28 -20.43 18.81
CA LEU A 165 -7.03 -20.11 19.51
C LEU A 165 -7.18 -18.88 20.42
N GLU A 166 -7.94 -17.89 19.98
CA GLU A 166 -8.26 -16.71 20.78
C GLU A 166 -9.16 -17.09 21.97
N ASP A 167 -10.19 -17.89 21.73
CA ASP A 167 -11.12 -18.36 22.76
C ASP A 167 -10.39 -19.25 23.80
N LEU A 168 -9.48 -20.11 23.36
CA LEU A 168 -8.65 -20.91 24.25
C LEU A 168 -7.78 -20.03 25.15
N ALA A 169 -7.17 -18.98 24.62
CA ALA A 169 -6.38 -18.05 25.41
C ALA A 169 -7.24 -17.30 26.46
N LEU A 170 -8.47 -16.93 26.10
CA LEU A 170 -9.43 -16.33 27.03
C LEU A 170 -9.83 -17.30 28.16
N THR A 171 -10.05 -18.59 27.86
CA THR A 171 -10.37 -19.61 28.89
C THR A 171 -9.20 -19.87 29.83
N LEU A 172 -7.94 -19.64 29.37
CA LEU A 172 -6.74 -19.68 30.21
C LEU A 172 -6.52 -18.41 31.05
N GLY A 173 -7.50 -17.49 31.07
CA GLY A 173 -7.49 -16.31 31.91
C GLY A 173 -6.78 -15.09 31.30
N LYS A 174 -6.42 -15.12 30.00
CA LYS A 174 -5.86 -13.96 29.34
C LYS A 174 -6.91 -12.90 29.03
N GLU A 175 -6.53 -11.63 29.17
CA GLU A 175 -7.39 -10.51 28.81
C GLU A 175 -7.38 -10.31 27.28
N ARG A 176 -8.41 -9.65 26.73
CA ARG A 176 -8.57 -9.45 25.27
C ARG A 176 -7.38 -8.76 24.61
N TRP A 177 -6.73 -7.79 25.27
CA TRP A 177 -5.56 -7.13 24.75
C TRP A 177 -4.33 -8.04 24.71
N GLN A 178 -4.20 -8.97 25.68
CA GLN A 178 -3.14 -9.99 25.70
C GLN A 178 -3.37 -10.99 24.57
N VAL A 179 -4.62 -11.44 24.37
CA VAL A 179 -4.96 -12.30 23.23
C VAL A 179 -4.61 -11.61 21.90
N PHE A 180 -4.90 -10.33 21.76
CA PHE A 180 -4.50 -9.58 20.57
C PHE A 180 -2.98 -9.60 20.37
N LEU A 181 -2.19 -9.25 21.38
CA LEU A 181 -0.73 -9.12 21.27
C LEU A 181 -0.01 -10.47 21.18
N GLU A 182 -0.51 -11.51 21.88
CA GLU A 182 0.20 -12.78 22.02
C GLU A 182 -0.32 -13.87 21.05
N VAL A 183 -1.53 -13.74 20.52
CA VAL A 183 -2.16 -14.71 19.61
C VAL A 183 -2.45 -14.10 18.25
N SER A 184 -3.36 -13.12 18.19
CA SER A 184 -3.87 -12.61 16.92
C SER A 184 -2.76 -11.92 16.10
N LEU A 185 -2.02 -11.01 16.71
CA LEU A 185 -0.97 -10.22 16.04
C LEU A 185 0.20 -11.08 15.54
N PRO A 186 0.77 -12.01 16.33
CA PRO A 186 1.84 -12.89 15.86
C PRO A 186 1.41 -13.84 14.75
N LEU A 187 0.18 -14.35 14.79
CA LEU A 187 -0.33 -15.25 13.77
C LEU A 187 -0.64 -14.50 12.46
N ALA A 188 -1.15 -13.27 12.54
CA ALA A 188 -1.44 -12.43 11.38
C ALA A 188 -0.20 -11.75 10.77
N ARG A 189 0.97 -11.79 11.42
CA ARG A 189 2.15 -10.96 11.11
C ARG A 189 2.58 -10.94 9.65
N LEU A 190 2.49 -12.07 8.94
CA LEU A 190 2.89 -12.14 7.53
C LEU A 190 1.91 -11.42 6.63
N GLY A 191 0.61 -11.55 6.89
CA GLY A 191 -0.42 -10.80 6.17
C GLY A 191 -0.36 -9.31 6.48
N LEU A 192 -0.07 -8.92 7.72
CA LEU A 192 0.16 -7.53 8.11
C LEU A 192 1.40 -6.95 7.40
N ALA A 193 2.49 -7.71 7.34
CA ALA A 193 3.69 -7.29 6.62
C ALA A 193 3.42 -7.15 5.10
N ALA A 194 2.65 -8.05 4.50
CA ALA A 194 2.21 -7.93 3.11
C ALA A 194 1.33 -6.69 2.89
N GLY A 195 0.42 -6.40 3.82
CA GLY A 195 -0.38 -5.19 3.81
C GLY A 195 0.47 -3.91 3.90
N LEU A 196 1.49 -3.89 4.77
CA LEU A 196 2.44 -2.77 4.86
C LEU A 196 3.26 -2.59 3.59
N ALA A 197 3.69 -3.68 2.93
CA ALA A 197 4.39 -3.59 1.66
C ALA A 197 3.49 -3.00 0.56
N LEU A 198 2.24 -3.39 0.52
CA LEU A 198 1.26 -2.82 -0.41
C LEU A 198 1.03 -1.33 -0.13
N ALA A 199 0.87 -0.98 1.15
CA ALA A 199 0.75 0.42 1.59
C ALA A 199 2.00 1.25 1.26
N TRP A 200 3.21 0.67 1.38
CA TRP A 200 4.47 1.30 0.99
C TRP A 200 4.48 1.70 -0.48
N VAL A 201 4.21 0.74 -1.38
CA VAL A 201 4.21 0.99 -2.83
C VAL A 201 3.14 2.02 -3.18
N ARG A 202 1.97 1.92 -2.54
CA ARG A 202 0.86 2.86 -2.77
C ARG A 202 1.19 4.26 -2.28
N ALA A 203 1.82 4.41 -1.11
CA ALA A 203 2.24 5.70 -0.56
C ALA A 203 3.34 6.34 -1.42
N LEU A 204 4.37 5.58 -1.82
CA LEU A 204 5.43 6.08 -2.71
C LEU A 204 4.89 6.56 -4.07
N GLY A 205 3.89 5.87 -4.62
CA GLY A 205 3.27 6.18 -5.90
C GLY A 205 2.11 7.19 -5.82
N GLU A 206 1.85 7.80 -4.64
CA GLU A 206 0.75 8.75 -4.51
C GLU A 206 1.05 10.05 -5.26
N PHE A 207 0.31 10.26 -6.34
CA PHE A 207 0.45 11.44 -7.20
C PHE A 207 -0.74 12.39 -7.06
N GLY A 208 -1.96 11.88 -7.27
CA GLY A 208 -3.13 12.72 -7.44
C GLY A 208 -3.51 13.54 -6.22
N ILE A 209 -3.43 12.95 -5.02
CA ILE A 209 -3.70 13.66 -3.77
C ILE A 209 -2.56 14.66 -3.50
N VAL A 210 -1.31 14.20 -3.61
CA VAL A 210 -0.11 15.02 -3.35
C VAL A 210 -0.05 16.22 -4.29
N LEU A 211 -0.37 16.05 -5.57
CA LEU A 211 -0.39 17.12 -6.56
C LEU A 211 -1.25 18.32 -6.11
N ILE A 212 -2.36 18.05 -5.44
CA ILE A 212 -3.32 19.09 -5.00
C ILE A 212 -2.98 19.61 -3.60
N THR A 213 -2.60 18.74 -2.65
CA THR A 213 -2.45 19.11 -1.23
C THR A 213 -1.03 19.50 -0.86
N ALA A 214 -0.04 18.90 -1.50
CA ALA A 214 1.37 18.99 -1.12
C ALA A 214 2.29 18.96 -2.36
N TYR A 215 2.02 19.84 -3.32
CA TYR A 215 2.87 19.96 -4.52
C TYR A 215 4.34 20.13 -4.14
N PHE A 216 4.63 20.88 -3.08
CA PHE A 216 5.94 21.03 -2.48
C PHE A 216 5.97 20.46 -1.05
N PRO A 217 7.04 19.75 -0.63
CA PRO A 217 8.24 19.36 -1.40
C PRO A 217 7.90 18.29 -2.45
N HIS A 218 8.56 18.34 -3.61
CA HIS A 218 8.31 17.37 -4.68
C HIS A 218 8.71 15.96 -4.24
N GLY A 219 7.74 15.01 -4.27
CA GLY A 219 8.05 13.59 -4.27
C GLY A 219 8.29 13.07 -5.70
N ILE A 220 8.71 11.80 -5.84
CA ILE A 220 9.00 11.19 -7.14
C ILE A 220 7.83 11.36 -8.14
N PRO A 221 6.55 11.04 -7.80
CA PRO A 221 5.48 11.12 -8.78
C PRO A 221 5.23 12.56 -9.30
N VAL A 222 5.34 13.57 -8.42
CA VAL A 222 5.21 14.97 -8.82
C VAL A 222 6.42 15.40 -9.66
N LYS A 223 7.62 15.00 -9.28
CA LYS A 223 8.85 15.31 -10.04
C LYS A 223 8.85 14.65 -11.41
N LEU A 224 8.29 13.43 -11.55
CA LEU A 224 8.08 12.80 -12.87
C LEU A 224 7.19 13.67 -13.76
N TRP A 225 6.12 14.21 -13.20
CA TRP A 225 5.23 15.13 -13.91
C TRP A 225 5.95 16.42 -14.34
N VAL A 226 6.68 17.03 -13.41
CA VAL A 226 7.47 18.25 -13.69
C VAL A 226 8.52 17.97 -14.79
N ASN A 227 9.28 16.88 -14.68
CA ASN A 227 10.27 16.52 -15.70
C ASN A 227 9.63 16.29 -17.08
N LEU A 228 8.43 15.69 -17.11
CA LEU A 228 7.68 15.47 -18.35
C LEU A 228 7.25 16.79 -19.01
N GLU A 229 6.72 17.72 -18.23
CA GLU A 229 6.23 19.02 -18.70
C GLU A 229 7.39 19.91 -19.18
N ASP A 230 8.49 19.98 -18.40
CA ASP A 230 9.58 20.91 -18.63
C ASP A 230 10.59 20.41 -19.69
N THR A 231 10.85 19.10 -19.73
CA THR A 231 11.97 18.53 -20.51
C THR A 231 11.54 17.41 -21.46
N GLY A 232 10.40 16.76 -21.19
CA GLY A 232 9.88 15.66 -22.00
C GLY A 232 10.29 14.26 -21.50
N LEU A 233 9.95 13.23 -22.29
CA LEU A 233 10.05 11.82 -21.88
C LEU A 233 11.47 11.36 -21.52
N SER A 234 12.50 11.89 -22.18
CA SER A 234 13.89 11.48 -21.92
C SER A 234 14.33 11.79 -20.49
N ALA A 235 13.79 12.85 -19.88
CA ALA A 235 14.04 13.24 -18.50
C ALA A 235 13.27 12.41 -17.47
N VAL A 236 12.19 11.75 -17.89
CA VAL A 236 11.34 10.93 -17.02
C VAL A 236 11.95 9.56 -16.76
N TYR A 237 12.59 8.95 -17.76
CA TYR A 237 13.06 7.57 -17.67
C TYR A 237 14.07 7.31 -16.53
N PRO A 238 15.10 8.14 -16.30
CA PRO A 238 15.99 7.94 -15.17
C PRO A 238 15.27 7.92 -13.82
N LEU A 239 14.35 8.85 -13.62
CA LEU A 239 13.59 8.94 -12.37
C LEU A 239 12.59 7.77 -12.21
N LEU A 240 12.04 7.22 -13.30
CA LEU A 240 11.23 5.99 -13.26
C LEU A 240 12.07 4.79 -12.82
N TRP A 241 13.29 4.64 -13.31
CA TRP A 241 14.20 3.58 -12.84
C TRP A 241 14.51 3.72 -11.35
N LEU A 242 14.76 4.95 -10.89
CA LEU A 242 14.97 5.23 -9.48
C LEU A 242 13.73 4.90 -8.64
N PHE A 243 12.53 5.23 -9.15
CA PHE A 243 11.27 4.85 -8.49
C PHE A 243 11.16 3.33 -8.30
N PHE A 244 11.41 2.53 -9.35
CA PHE A 244 11.37 1.07 -9.22
C PHE A 244 12.43 0.52 -8.29
N LEU A 245 13.63 1.08 -8.31
CA LEU A 245 14.71 0.71 -7.38
C LEU A 245 14.31 0.91 -5.93
N VAL A 246 13.55 1.95 -5.62
CA VAL A 246 13.08 2.28 -4.27
C VAL A 246 11.81 1.52 -3.90
N ALA A 247 10.87 1.37 -4.82
CA ALA A 247 9.55 0.79 -4.54
C ALA A 247 9.59 -0.73 -4.40
N MET A 248 10.41 -1.43 -5.22
CA MET A 248 10.41 -2.89 -5.33
C MET A 248 11.06 -3.68 -4.19
N PRO A 249 12.11 -3.22 -3.50
CA PRO A 249 12.83 -4.06 -2.54
C PRO A 249 11.95 -4.63 -1.43
N LEU A 250 11.05 -3.85 -0.86
CA LEU A 250 10.20 -4.29 0.24
C LEU A 250 9.19 -5.39 -0.18
N PRO A 251 8.40 -5.24 -1.25
CA PRO A 251 7.52 -6.30 -1.74
C PRO A 251 8.26 -7.58 -2.13
N LEU A 252 9.40 -7.45 -2.80
CA LEU A 252 10.19 -8.60 -3.22
C LEU A 252 10.77 -9.36 -2.03
N TRP A 253 11.32 -8.65 -1.04
CA TRP A 253 11.84 -9.24 0.18
C TRP A 253 10.76 -10.01 0.94
N LEU A 254 9.58 -9.40 1.11
CA LEU A 254 8.44 -10.06 1.76
C LEU A 254 7.96 -11.29 0.99
N GLY A 255 7.88 -11.23 -0.34
CA GLY A 255 7.55 -12.37 -1.18
C GLY A 255 8.53 -13.53 -1.02
N MET A 256 9.84 -13.25 -0.89
CA MET A 256 10.87 -14.27 -0.63
C MET A 256 10.74 -14.89 0.77
N VAL A 257 10.50 -14.08 1.79
CA VAL A 257 10.33 -14.56 3.19
C VAL A 257 9.08 -15.44 3.32
N SER A 258 7.98 -15.05 2.68
CA SER A 258 6.73 -15.80 2.65
C SER A 258 6.91 -17.19 2.03
N ARG A 259 7.60 -17.30 0.89
CA ARG A 259 7.90 -18.59 0.23
C ARG A 259 8.75 -19.52 1.08
N ARG A 260 9.77 -19.01 1.78
CA ARG A 260 10.64 -19.82 2.65
C ARG A 260 9.92 -20.46 3.83
N ARG A 261 8.75 -19.95 4.22
CA ARG A 261 7.95 -20.47 5.34
C ARG A 261 6.80 -21.39 4.92
N GLY A 262 6.70 -21.75 3.64
CA GLY A 262 5.72 -22.73 3.13
C GLY A 262 4.26 -22.29 3.26
N ILE A 263 3.97 -20.98 3.16
CA ILE A 263 2.65 -20.39 3.43
C ILE A 263 1.87 -20.10 2.12
N PHE A 264 2.44 -20.47 0.95
CA PHE A 264 1.76 -20.51 -0.35
C PHE A 264 2.04 -21.83 -1.06
#